data_b6a1dacc4005c47d6bd9b6cfb5e38e91
#
_entry.id   b6a1dacc4005c47d6bd9b6cfb5e38e91
#
_cell.length_a   1.000
_cell.length_b   1.000
_cell.length_c   1.000
_cell.angle_alpha   90.00
_cell.angle_beta   90.00
_cell.angle_gamma   90.00
#
_symmetry.space_group_name_H-M   'P 1'
#
loop_
_entity.id
_entity.type
_entity.pdbx_description
1 polymer ?
#
loop_
_entity_poly.entity_id
_entity_poly.type
_entity_poly.pdbx_seq_one_letter_code
_entity_poly.pdbx_strand_id
1 'polypeptide(L)'
;RSTPLYSSAASDVYKRQVIFFFSDHGHNTSLRHKQFCYEGGMLVPLIIKGNHSAISPGRVVNDLVTLLDVGATTLALAGAELPNYLECQNLFGSEYKAAEYVFGARDRCDYTIDRIRTVRSDRYRYIRNYYLDRPLMQPGYRDDRPPSMDMRRLFKAGELTEYQAEHWFGLRPREELYDMHADLHQINNLASLSDFRAELLRHREVLENWINDSDDQGQHSESDVQLRATYELWKDRDIFKSADVNPEYSKFREASANKNYKNMMN
;
A
#
# COMPACT_ATOMS: atom_id res chain seq x y z
N ARG A 1 -9.62 49.76 23.07
CA ARG A 1 -9.81 48.63 22.10
C ARG A 1 -9.63 47.35 22.89
N SER A 2 -10.73 46.70 23.28
CA SER A 2 -10.70 45.37 23.93
C SER A 2 -10.29 44.32 22.92
N THR A 3 -9.12 43.71 23.12
CA THR A 3 -8.72 42.51 22.39
C THR A 3 -9.72 41.40 22.73
N PRO A 4 -10.31 40.72 21.77
CA PRO A 4 -11.30 39.68 22.06
C PRO A 4 -10.69 38.59 22.92
N LEU A 5 -11.30 38.27 24.05
CA LEU A 5 -10.91 37.18 24.95
C LEU A 5 -10.80 35.81 24.27
N TYR A 6 -11.45 35.65 23.12
CA TYR A 6 -11.40 34.45 22.28
C TYR A 6 -10.02 34.15 21.68
N SER A 7 -9.21 35.18 21.43
CA SER A 7 -7.89 35.03 20.81
C SER A 7 -6.85 34.41 21.76
N SER A 8 -6.95 34.70 23.08
CA SER A 8 -6.00 34.17 24.05
C SER A 8 -6.28 32.71 24.40
N ALA A 9 -7.55 32.34 24.62
CA ALA A 9 -7.93 30.95 24.89
C ALA A 9 -7.65 30.01 23.70
N ALA A 10 -7.99 30.44 22.49
CA ALA A 10 -7.67 29.66 21.27
C ALA A 10 -6.16 29.54 21.08
N SER A 11 -5.38 30.61 21.31
CA SER A 11 -3.92 30.57 21.28
C SER A 11 -3.32 29.63 22.33
N ASP A 12 -3.90 29.57 23.52
CA ASP A 12 -3.40 28.73 24.60
C ASP A 12 -3.70 27.24 24.37
N VAL A 13 -4.89 26.92 23.85
CA VAL A 13 -5.22 25.56 23.41
C VAL A 13 -4.26 25.11 22.31
N TYR A 14 -4.02 25.95 21.30
CA TYR A 14 -3.13 25.66 20.20
C TYR A 14 -1.69 25.40 20.65
N LYS A 15 -1.19 26.16 21.64
CA LYS A 15 0.16 26.00 22.21
C LYS A 15 0.36 24.67 22.95
N ARG A 16 -0.72 24.02 23.36
CA ARG A 16 -0.67 22.73 24.09
C ARG A 16 -0.91 21.52 23.20
N GLN A 17 -1.19 21.73 21.90
CA GLN A 17 -1.42 20.64 20.96
C GLN A 17 -0.11 19.96 20.53
N VAL A 18 -0.19 18.65 20.31
CA VAL A 18 0.75 17.91 19.47
C VAL A 18 0.06 17.66 18.14
N ILE A 19 0.70 18.05 17.07
CA ILE A 19 0.17 17.98 15.70
C ILE A 19 0.99 16.96 14.93
N PHE A 20 0.31 15.96 14.39
CA PHE A 20 0.88 15.01 13.42
C PHE A 20 0.37 15.39 12.04
N PHE A 21 1.29 15.70 11.13
CA PHE A 21 0.97 15.94 9.74
C PHE A 21 1.59 14.80 8.91
N PHE A 22 0.75 14.02 8.27
CA PHE A 22 1.15 12.88 7.45
C PHE A 22 0.13 12.61 6.35
N SER A 23 0.50 11.78 5.36
CA SER A 23 -0.43 11.21 4.39
C SER A 23 -0.69 9.74 4.72
N ASP A 24 -1.88 9.25 4.46
CA ASP A 24 -2.26 7.83 4.60
C ASP A 24 -1.63 6.94 3.54
N HIS A 25 -1.29 7.49 2.37
CA HIS A 25 -0.65 6.82 1.25
C HIS A 25 0.00 7.83 0.29
N GLY A 26 0.70 7.34 -0.72
CA GLY A 26 1.23 8.17 -1.80
C GLY A 26 0.14 8.79 -2.66
N HIS A 27 0.53 9.51 -3.72
CA HIS A 27 -0.37 10.29 -4.56
C HIS A 27 -1.51 9.45 -5.16
N ASN A 28 -2.74 9.97 -5.12
CA ASN A 28 -3.94 9.20 -5.47
C ASN A 28 -4.03 8.85 -6.97
N THR A 29 -3.55 9.69 -7.85
CA THR A 29 -3.68 9.49 -9.31
C THR A 29 -2.39 9.09 -10.00
N SER A 30 -1.25 9.14 -9.33
CA SER A 30 0.02 8.68 -9.89
C SER A 30 0.08 7.16 -9.91
N LEU A 31 0.72 6.65 -10.97
CA LEU A 31 0.99 5.23 -11.10
C LEU A 31 2.05 4.79 -10.07
N ARG A 32 2.00 3.54 -9.61
CA ARG A 32 2.87 2.97 -8.56
C ARG A 32 2.81 3.66 -7.19
N HIS A 33 1.82 4.53 -6.97
CA HIS A 33 1.58 5.19 -5.68
C HIS A 33 0.48 4.47 -4.89
N LYS A 34 -0.65 5.14 -4.61
CA LYS A 34 -1.76 4.53 -3.85
C LYS A 34 -2.05 3.11 -4.31
N GLN A 35 -2.19 2.16 -3.38
CA GLN A 35 -2.48 0.74 -3.59
C GLN A 35 -1.29 -0.11 -4.08
N PHE A 36 -0.12 0.45 -4.28
CA PHE A 36 1.05 -0.31 -4.69
C PHE A 36 2.10 -0.37 -3.58
N CYS A 37 2.80 -1.51 -3.49
CA CYS A 37 3.84 -1.74 -2.48
C CYS A 37 5.21 -1.18 -2.88
N TYR A 38 5.23 -0.16 -3.73
CA TYR A 38 6.42 0.59 -4.08
C TYR A 38 6.61 1.82 -3.18
N GLU A 39 7.79 2.40 -3.21
CA GLU A 39 8.13 3.57 -2.39
C GLU A 39 7.15 4.73 -2.63
N GLY A 40 6.76 4.99 -3.88
CA GLY A 40 5.79 6.02 -4.20
C GLY A 40 4.41 5.85 -3.53
N GLY A 41 4.05 4.60 -3.18
CA GLY A 41 2.81 4.30 -2.46
C GLY A 41 2.95 4.31 -0.95
N MET A 42 4.14 3.99 -0.44
CA MET A 42 4.36 3.68 0.97
C MET A 42 5.19 4.72 1.73
N LEU A 43 6.14 5.39 1.07
CA LEU A 43 6.88 6.48 1.70
C LEU A 43 6.02 7.74 1.72
N VAL A 44 5.59 8.15 2.91
CA VAL A 44 4.76 9.33 3.14
C VAL A 44 5.46 10.30 4.07
N PRO A 45 5.19 11.62 3.97
CA PRO A 45 5.70 12.58 4.93
C PRO A 45 5.11 12.31 6.31
N LEU A 46 5.93 12.48 7.35
CA LEU A 46 5.51 12.53 8.74
C LEU A 46 6.21 13.70 9.42
N ILE A 47 5.43 14.71 9.82
CA ILE A 47 5.92 15.88 10.54
C ILE A 47 5.20 15.93 11.89
N ILE A 48 5.97 16.00 12.97
CA ILE A 48 5.42 16.09 14.33
C ILE A 48 5.83 17.41 14.94
N LYS A 49 4.86 18.19 15.39
CA LYS A 49 5.07 19.48 16.02
C LYS A 49 4.27 19.59 17.31
N GLY A 50 4.87 20.14 18.35
CA GLY A 50 4.15 20.40 19.58
C GLY A 50 5.07 20.91 20.69
N ASN A 51 4.45 21.39 21.77
CA ASN A 51 5.15 21.80 22.99
C ASN A 51 5.14 20.63 23.99
N HIS A 52 5.90 19.60 23.67
CA HIS A 52 6.09 18.41 24.51
C HIS A 52 7.58 18.14 24.67
N SER A 53 8.03 17.78 25.86
CA SER A 53 9.45 17.60 26.19
C SER A 53 10.18 16.57 25.30
N ALA A 54 9.46 15.60 24.76
CA ALA A 54 10.01 14.59 23.84
C ALA A 54 10.16 15.09 22.39
N ILE A 55 9.63 16.26 22.04
CA ILE A 55 9.67 16.80 20.69
C ILE A 55 10.80 17.83 20.59
N SER A 56 11.89 17.47 19.94
CA SER A 56 13.02 18.37 19.66
C SER A 56 12.81 19.09 18.33
N PRO A 57 12.69 20.43 18.32
CA PRO A 57 12.47 21.20 17.11
C PRO A 57 13.68 21.13 16.15
N GLY A 58 13.40 21.15 14.85
CA GLY A 58 14.43 21.16 13.81
C GLY A 58 15.15 19.82 13.60
N ARG A 59 14.71 18.75 14.25
CA ARG A 59 15.28 17.42 14.08
C ARG A 59 14.71 16.74 12.82
N VAL A 60 15.57 16.11 12.04
CA VAL A 60 15.21 15.18 11.00
C VAL A 60 15.56 13.76 11.48
N VAL A 61 14.64 12.83 11.32
CA VAL A 61 14.79 11.43 11.73
C VAL A 61 14.64 10.57 10.48
N ASN A 62 15.59 9.69 10.23
CA ASN A 62 15.60 8.78 9.09
C ASN A 62 15.24 7.33 9.47
N ASP A 63 14.82 7.12 10.72
CA ASP A 63 14.39 5.81 11.18
C ASP A 63 13.19 5.32 10.34
N LEU A 64 13.13 4.02 10.10
CA LEU A 64 11.96 3.39 9.53
C LEU A 64 10.83 3.38 10.57
N VAL A 65 9.72 4.01 10.24
CA VAL A 65 8.53 4.08 11.08
C VAL A 65 7.28 3.73 10.26
N THR A 66 6.24 3.30 10.94
CA THR A 66 4.93 3.04 10.33
C THR A 66 3.88 4.00 10.84
N LEU A 67 2.75 4.12 10.14
CA LEU A 67 1.63 4.94 10.64
C LEU A 67 0.95 4.30 11.88
N LEU A 68 1.21 3.03 12.17
CA LEU A 68 0.80 2.40 13.43
C LEU A 68 1.50 3.06 14.62
N ASP A 69 2.77 3.45 14.46
CA ASP A 69 3.55 4.14 15.49
C ASP A 69 2.97 5.52 15.84
N VAL A 70 2.32 6.18 14.88
CA VAL A 70 1.56 7.42 15.16
C VAL A 70 0.39 7.15 16.11
N GLY A 71 -0.31 6.03 15.92
CA GLY A 71 -1.38 5.58 16.82
C GLY A 71 -0.86 5.30 18.24
N ALA A 72 0.20 4.49 18.36
CA ALA A 72 0.84 4.19 19.65
C ALA A 72 1.35 5.45 20.35
N THR A 73 2.01 6.34 19.59
CA THR A 73 2.51 7.61 20.13
C THR A 73 1.38 8.50 20.61
N THR A 74 0.25 8.55 19.89
CA THR A 74 -0.93 9.34 20.30
C THR A 74 -1.51 8.82 21.61
N LEU A 75 -1.67 7.49 21.76
CA LEU A 75 -2.14 6.88 23.00
C LEU A 75 -1.21 7.21 24.18
N ALA A 76 0.10 7.04 23.99
CA ALA A 76 1.10 7.32 25.01
C ALA A 76 1.11 8.81 25.43
N LEU A 77 1.02 9.73 24.47
CA LEU A 77 0.91 11.17 24.75
C LEU A 77 -0.37 11.54 25.51
N ALA A 78 -1.44 10.76 25.33
CA ALA A 78 -2.68 10.90 26.08
C ALA A 78 -2.63 10.26 27.47
N GLY A 79 -1.51 9.62 27.83
CA GLY A 79 -1.36 8.90 29.11
C GLY A 79 -2.09 7.56 29.16
N ALA A 80 -2.49 7.01 28.02
CA ALA A 80 -3.10 5.71 27.92
C ALA A 80 -2.04 4.60 27.83
N GLU A 81 -2.31 3.46 28.46
CA GLU A 81 -1.48 2.26 28.30
C GLU A 81 -1.60 1.70 26.88
N LEU A 82 -0.48 1.26 26.33
CA LEU A 82 -0.47 0.59 25.03
C LEU A 82 -0.93 -0.86 25.20
N PRO A 83 -1.99 -1.29 24.50
CA PRO A 83 -2.40 -2.68 24.52
C PRO A 83 -1.28 -3.62 24.00
N ASN A 84 -1.09 -4.75 24.64
CA ASN A 84 -0.02 -5.70 24.32
C ASN A 84 -0.12 -6.34 22.91
N TYR A 85 -1.28 -6.25 22.27
CA TYR A 85 -1.49 -6.76 20.91
C TYR A 85 -1.07 -5.77 19.81
N LEU A 86 -0.66 -4.55 20.17
CA LEU A 86 -0.23 -3.56 19.18
C LEU A 86 1.23 -3.81 18.77
N GLU A 87 1.41 -4.10 17.50
CA GLU A 87 2.73 -4.26 16.86
C GLU A 87 3.31 -2.90 16.44
N CYS A 88 3.41 -1.96 17.39
CA CYS A 88 3.84 -0.59 17.12
C CYS A 88 4.51 0.02 18.35
N GLN A 89 5.24 1.11 18.15
CA GLN A 89 6.04 1.74 19.19
C GLN A 89 5.61 3.20 19.44
N ASN A 90 5.74 3.64 20.69
CA ASN A 90 5.72 5.06 20.99
C ASN A 90 7.04 5.69 20.52
N LEU A 91 7.00 6.56 19.52
CA LEU A 91 8.16 7.23 18.92
C LEU A 91 8.93 8.12 19.93
N PHE A 92 8.33 8.44 21.07
CA PHE A 92 8.94 9.25 22.14
C PHE A 92 9.19 8.46 23.42
N GLY A 93 8.98 7.15 23.39
CA GLY A 93 9.20 6.29 24.55
C GLY A 93 10.69 6.06 24.84
N SER A 94 11.03 5.84 26.11
CA SER A 94 12.38 5.47 26.52
C SER A 94 12.84 4.13 25.91
N GLU A 95 11.91 3.25 25.59
CA GLU A 95 12.13 1.94 25.03
C GLU A 95 12.09 1.92 23.50
N TYR A 96 11.89 3.10 22.86
CA TYR A 96 11.87 3.19 21.39
C TYR A 96 13.17 2.69 20.78
N LYS A 97 13.04 1.85 19.78
CA LYS A 97 14.15 1.34 18.96
C LYS A 97 13.81 1.50 17.50
N ALA A 98 14.73 2.08 16.72
CA ALA A 98 14.57 2.15 15.28
C ALA A 98 14.32 0.76 14.70
N ALA A 99 13.28 0.64 13.88
CA ALA A 99 12.97 -0.62 13.23
C ALA A 99 14.04 -0.95 12.18
N GLU A 100 14.52 -2.18 12.18
CA GLU A 100 15.41 -2.67 11.11
C GLU A 100 14.64 -2.90 9.82
N TYR A 101 13.37 -3.32 9.94
CA TYR A 101 12.48 -3.59 8.83
C TYR A 101 11.09 -3.03 9.07
N VAL A 102 10.45 -2.60 7.98
CA VAL A 102 9.01 -2.30 7.96
C VAL A 102 8.36 -3.07 6.81
N PHE A 103 7.10 -3.44 7.00
CA PHE A 103 6.37 -4.33 6.12
C PHE A 103 5.19 -3.65 5.48
N GLY A 104 4.71 -4.23 4.39
CA GLY A 104 3.51 -3.80 3.73
C GLY A 104 2.86 -4.92 2.93
N ALA A 105 1.56 -4.79 2.76
CA ALA A 105 0.74 -5.77 2.08
C ALA A 105 -0.24 -5.11 1.12
N ARG A 106 -0.54 -5.81 0.03
CA ARG A 106 -1.66 -5.53 -0.85
C ARG A 106 -2.38 -6.83 -1.11
N ASP A 107 -3.68 -6.83 -0.88
CA ASP A 107 -4.60 -7.88 -1.29
C ASP A 107 -5.60 -7.32 -2.30
N ARG A 108 -6.84 -7.80 -2.27
CA ARG A 108 -7.89 -7.25 -3.12
C ARG A 108 -8.13 -5.77 -2.81
N CYS A 109 -8.22 -4.95 -3.85
CA CYS A 109 -8.68 -3.58 -3.74
C CYS A 109 -9.97 -3.41 -4.54
N ASP A 110 -11.07 -3.13 -3.87
CA ASP A 110 -12.43 -3.20 -4.42
C ASP A 110 -12.68 -4.56 -5.09
N TYR A 111 -12.70 -4.61 -6.40
CA TYR A 111 -12.84 -5.85 -7.18
C TYR A 111 -11.54 -6.37 -7.81
N THR A 112 -10.45 -5.61 -7.70
CA THR A 112 -9.16 -6.00 -8.27
C THR A 112 -8.43 -6.95 -7.32
N ILE A 113 -8.41 -8.23 -7.64
CA ILE A 113 -7.76 -9.26 -6.83
C ILE A 113 -6.26 -9.22 -7.07
N ASP A 114 -5.52 -9.06 -5.99
CA ASP A 114 -4.06 -9.12 -6.01
C ASP A 114 -3.53 -9.76 -4.72
N ARG A 115 -2.24 -10.06 -4.70
CA ARG A 115 -1.50 -10.44 -3.49
C ARG A 115 -0.05 -10.06 -3.67
N ILE A 116 0.36 -9.06 -2.89
CA ILE A 116 1.74 -8.57 -2.86
C ILE A 116 2.14 -8.40 -1.41
N ARG A 117 3.38 -8.75 -1.09
CA ARG A 117 4.01 -8.46 0.21
C ARG A 117 5.33 -7.76 -0.02
N THR A 118 5.71 -6.88 0.88
CA THR A 118 6.98 -6.15 0.81
C THR A 118 7.61 -6.00 2.17
N VAL A 119 8.92 -5.99 2.18
CA VAL A 119 9.74 -5.59 3.32
C VAL A 119 10.74 -4.53 2.89
N ARG A 120 10.95 -3.53 3.75
CA ARG A 120 11.86 -2.41 3.57
C ARG A 120 12.87 -2.40 4.73
N SER A 121 14.16 -2.53 4.42
CA SER A 121 15.27 -2.18 5.32
C SER A 121 15.73 -0.74 5.05
N ASP A 122 16.73 -0.24 5.73
CA ASP A 122 17.29 1.10 5.45
C ASP A 122 17.68 1.28 3.98
N ARG A 123 18.27 0.28 3.36
CA ARG A 123 18.78 0.41 1.98
C ARG A 123 17.93 -0.29 0.94
N TYR A 124 17.34 -1.47 1.24
CA TYR A 124 16.69 -2.28 0.22
C TYR A 124 15.19 -2.40 0.45
N ARG A 125 14.45 -2.41 -0.67
CA ARG A 125 13.05 -2.84 -0.71
C ARG A 125 12.95 -4.13 -1.48
N TYR A 126 12.39 -5.15 -0.85
CA TYR A 126 12.04 -6.41 -1.46
C TYR A 126 10.52 -6.51 -1.61
N ILE A 127 10.07 -6.96 -2.80
CA ILE A 127 8.65 -7.15 -3.11
C ILE A 127 8.44 -8.59 -3.59
N ARG A 128 7.43 -9.26 -3.06
CA ARG A 128 6.98 -10.57 -3.49
C ARG A 128 5.62 -10.47 -4.14
N ASN A 129 5.54 -10.85 -5.42
CA ASN A 129 4.30 -10.98 -6.19
C ASN A 129 3.85 -12.43 -6.17
N TYR A 130 2.58 -12.67 -5.83
CA TYR A 130 2.04 -14.03 -5.77
C TYR A 130 1.20 -14.39 -7.00
N TYR A 131 0.50 -13.43 -7.58
CA TYR A 131 -0.21 -13.62 -8.85
C TYR A 131 0.67 -13.15 -10.00
N LEU A 132 1.26 -14.12 -10.73
CA LEU A 132 2.17 -13.87 -11.84
C LEU A 132 1.46 -13.92 -13.21
N ASP A 133 0.18 -14.21 -13.22
CA ASP A 133 -0.70 -14.36 -14.37
C ASP A 133 -1.35 -13.05 -14.83
N ARG A 134 -1.07 -11.97 -14.13
CA ARG A 134 -1.73 -10.66 -14.36
C ARG A 134 -0.75 -9.51 -14.28
N PRO A 135 -1.01 -8.40 -15.04
CA PRO A 135 -0.15 -7.22 -15.04
C PRO A 135 -0.36 -6.36 -13.79
N LEU A 136 0.47 -5.32 -13.62
CA LEU A 136 0.21 -4.27 -12.63
C LEU A 136 -1.01 -3.42 -13.01
N MET A 137 -1.20 -3.16 -14.32
CA MET A 137 -2.31 -2.36 -14.84
C MET A 137 -3.59 -3.18 -15.00
N GLN A 138 -3.98 -3.87 -13.93
CA GLN A 138 -5.27 -4.54 -13.86
C GLN A 138 -6.42 -3.52 -13.92
N PRO A 139 -7.63 -3.95 -14.37
CA PRO A 139 -8.84 -3.14 -14.21
C PRO A 139 -9.06 -2.74 -12.76
N GLY A 140 -9.34 -1.47 -12.52
CA GLY A 140 -9.49 -0.91 -11.18
C GLY A 140 -10.37 0.33 -11.15
N TYR A 141 -10.82 0.72 -9.97
CA TYR A 141 -11.72 1.88 -9.81
C TYR A 141 -11.11 3.22 -10.27
N ARG A 142 -9.78 3.24 -10.51
CA ARG A 142 -9.07 4.43 -11.00
C ARG A 142 -8.91 4.47 -12.51
N ASP A 143 -9.50 3.53 -13.24
CA ASP A 143 -9.35 3.45 -14.69
C ASP A 143 -10.00 4.62 -15.43
N ASP A 144 -10.94 5.33 -14.79
CA ASP A 144 -11.53 6.58 -15.25
C ASP A 144 -10.65 7.82 -15.00
N ARG A 145 -9.50 7.67 -14.36
CA ARG A 145 -8.57 8.78 -14.09
C ARG A 145 -7.66 9.04 -15.30
N PRO A 146 -7.34 10.33 -15.58
CA PRO A 146 -6.54 10.67 -16.76
C PRO A 146 -5.23 9.88 -16.89
N PRO A 147 -4.39 9.69 -15.86
CA PRO A 147 -3.16 8.91 -16.01
C PRO A 147 -3.40 7.46 -16.42
N SER A 148 -4.44 6.81 -15.86
CA SER A 148 -4.79 5.43 -16.21
C SER A 148 -5.32 5.33 -17.65
N MET A 149 -6.20 6.27 -18.04
CA MET A 149 -6.75 6.36 -19.39
C MET A 149 -5.64 6.57 -20.43
N ASP A 150 -4.73 7.51 -20.17
CA ASP A 150 -3.60 7.79 -21.06
C ASP A 150 -2.66 6.59 -21.19
N MET A 151 -2.32 5.93 -20.10
CA MET A 151 -1.47 4.73 -20.15
C MET A 151 -2.10 3.62 -21.02
N ARG A 152 -3.40 3.36 -20.86
CA ARG A 152 -4.10 2.37 -21.70
C ARG A 152 -4.19 2.80 -23.17
N ARG A 153 -4.43 4.09 -23.43
CA ARG A 153 -4.46 4.66 -24.80
C ARG A 153 -3.10 4.52 -25.48
N LEU A 154 -2.03 4.96 -24.79
CA LEU A 154 -0.66 4.88 -25.31
C LEU A 154 -0.21 3.44 -25.53
N PHE A 155 -0.57 2.52 -24.63
CA PHE A 155 -0.29 1.10 -24.82
C PHE A 155 -0.95 0.53 -26.08
N LYS A 156 -2.25 0.82 -26.27
CA LYS A 156 -2.99 0.39 -27.47
C LYS A 156 -2.42 0.99 -28.77
N ALA A 157 -1.88 2.20 -28.69
CA ALA A 157 -1.26 2.87 -29.83
C ALA A 157 0.19 2.40 -30.11
N GLY A 158 0.80 1.62 -29.23
CA GLY A 158 2.22 1.24 -29.31
C GLY A 158 3.18 2.42 -29.06
N GLU A 159 2.73 3.44 -28.33
CA GLU A 159 3.46 4.69 -28.05
C GLU A 159 4.21 4.68 -26.70
N LEU A 160 4.07 3.63 -25.90
CA LEU A 160 4.87 3.44 -24.69
C LEU A 160 6.29 2.98 -25.04
N THR A 161 7.25 3.36 -24.19
CA THR A 161 8.56 2.72 -24.25
C THR A 161 8.44 1.23 -23.90
N GLU A 162 9.39 0.40 -24.35
CA GLU A 162 9.43 -1.03 -24.03
C GLU A 162 9.35 -1.26 -22.51
N TYR A 163 10.13 -0.53 -21.72
CA TYR A 163 10.09 -0.58 -20.27
C TYR A 163 8.70 -0.27 -19.71
N GLN A 164 8.04 0.79 -20.19
CA GLN A 164 6.69 1.15 -19.73
C GLN A 164 5.66 0.09 -20.09
N ALA A 165 5.72 -0.43 -21.31
CA ALA A 165 4.79 -1.46 -21.78
C ALA A 165 4.96 -2.75 -20.97
N GLU A 166 6.18 -3.22 -20.80
CA GLU A 166 6.48 -4.44 -20.06
C GLU A 166 6.13 -4.28 -18.56
N HIS A 167 6.54 -3.20 -17.95
CA HIS A 167 6.32 -2.96 -16.51
C HIS A 167 4.84 -2.87 -16.14
N TRP A 168 4.02 -2.20 -16.96
CA TRP A 168 2.61 -1.95 -16.63
C TRP A 168 1.67 -3.02 -17.16
N PHE A 169 1.94 -3.56 -18.35
CA PHE A 169 1.05 -4.47 -19.05
C PHE A 169 1.63 -5.87 -19.24
N GLY A 170 2.92 -6.05 -18.98
CA GLY A 170 3.57 -7.36 -18.97
C GLY A 170 3.28 -8.15 -17.68
N LEU A 171 3.69 -9.40 -17.69
CA LEU A 171 3.59 -10.25 -16.51
C LEU A 171 4.63 -9.84 -15.46
N ARG A 172 4.22 -9.86 -14.21
CA ARG A 172 5.05 -9.45 -13.09
C ARG A 172 6.12 -10.49 -12.75
N PRO A 173 7.35 -10.08 -12.41
CA PRO A 173 8.33 -10.98 -11.82
C PRO A 173 7.83 -11.47 -10.46
N ARG A 174 8.23 -12.69 -10.08
CA ARG A 174 7.91 -13.25 -8.76
C ARG A 174 8.48 -12.41 -7.63
N GLU A 175 9.69 -11.89 -7.82
CA GLU A 175 10.45 -11.16 -6.83
C GLU A 175 11.06 -9.91 -7.43
N GLU A 176 11.06 -8.86 -6.64
CA GLU A 176 11.71 -7.61 -6.98
C GLU A 176 12.58 -7.18 -5.80
N LEU A 177 13.77 -6.67 -6.10
CA LEU A 177 14.70 -6.10 -5.12
C LEU A 177 15.23 -4.79 -5.67
N TYR A 178 15.16 -3.73 -4.87
CA TYR A 178 15.59 -2.40 -5.26
C TYR A 178 16.51 -1.79 -4.21
N ASP A 179 17.58 -1.13 -4.65
CA ASP A 179 18.48 -0.33 -3.82
C ASP A 179 17.94 1.09 -3.69
N MET A 180 17.33 1.40 -2.58
CA MET A 180 16.66 2.69 -2.37
C MET A 180 17.61 3.88 -2.25
N HIS A 181 18.91 3.64 -2.03
CA HIS A 181 19.91 4.71 -2.06
C HIS A 181 20.34 5.07 -3.49
N ALA A 182 20.28 4.12 -4.42
CA ALA A 182 20.71 4.30 -5.81
C ALA A 182 19.53 4.45 -6.79
N ASP A 183 18.38 3.90 -6.46
CA ASP A 183 17.22 3.80 -7.34
C ASP A 183 15.90 4.12 -6.61
N LEU A 184 15.71 5.38 -6.25
CA LEU A 184 14.50 5.87 -5.57
C LEU A 184 13.20 5.60 -6.34
N HIS A 185 13.29 5.44 -7.66
CA HIS A 185 12.15 5.19 -8.53
C HIS A 185 11.88 3.71 -8.77
N GLN A 186 12.73 2.84 -8.26
CA GLN A 186 12.58 1.38 -8.36
C GLN A 186 12.43 0.90 -9.82
N ILE A 187 13.36 1.32 -10.67
CA ILE A 187 13.39 1.00 -12.10
C ILE A 187 14.19 -0.27 -12.35
N ASN A 188 15.30 -0.45 -11.61
CA ASN A 188 16.27 -1.51 -11.83
C ASN A 188 16.04 -2.65 -10.84
N ASN A 189 15.32 -3.69 -11.26
CA ASN A 189 15.12 -4.87 -10.42
C ASN A 189 16.40 -5.71 -10.31
N LEU A 190 16.96 -5.78 -9.11
CA LEU A 190 18.21 -6.47 -8.79
C LEU A 190 18.02 -7.96 -8.46
N ALA A 191 16.78 -8.45 -8.39
CA ALA A 191 16.47 -9.80 -7.89
C ALA A 191 17.11 -10.95 -8.68
N SER A 192 17.41 -10.73 -9.97
CA SER A 192 18.06 -11.72 -10.83
C SER A 192 19.58 -11.64 -10.85
N LEU A 193 20.18 -10.59 -10.27
CA LEU A 193 21.61 -10.36 -10.31
C LEU A 193 22.34 -11.14 -9.22
N SER A 194 23.41 -11.85 -9.59
CA SER A 194 24.22 -12.69 -8.69
C SER A 194 24.79 -11.91 -7.50
N ASP A 195 25.22 -10.68 -7.75
CA ASP A 195 25.86 -9.83 -6.75
C ASP A 195 24.92 -9.41 -5.61
N PHE A 196 23.61 -9.46 -5.85
CA PHE A 196 22.58 -9.14 -4.86
C PHE A 196 21.87 -10.37 -4.29
N ARG A 197 22.37 -11.57 -4.61
CA ARG A 197 21.74 -12.83 -4.16
C ARG A 197 21.64 -12.95 -2.64
N ALA A 198 22.65 -12.53 -1.91
CA ALA A 198 22.63 -12.59 -0.45
C ALA A 198 21.56 -11.67 0.13
N GLU A 199 21.45 -10.45 -0.37
CA GLU A 199 20.41 -9.49 0.04
C GLU A 199 19.01 -9.96 -0.30
N LEU A 200 18.82 -10.53 -1.49
CA LEU A 200 17.54 -11.11 -1.90
C LEU A 200 17.09 -12.22 -0.92
N LEU A 201 17.99 -13.14 -0.59
CA LEU A 201 17.70 -14.25 0.32
C LEU A 201 17.39 -13.75 1.73
N ARG A 202 18.17 -12.81 2.24
CA ARG A 202 17.95 -12.20 3.56
C ARG A 202 16.57 -11.55 3.66
N HIS A 203 16.20 -10.71 2.69
CA HIS A 203 14.90 -10.03 2.69
C HIS A 203 13.74 -11.00 2.47
N ARG A 204 13.93 -12.04 1.67
CA ARG A 204 12.95 -13.12 1.51
C ARG A 204 12.66 -13.80 2.84
N GLU A 205 13.71 -14.22 3.56
CA GLU A 205 13.60 -14.86 4.86
C GLU A 205 12.90 -13.96 5.88
N VAL A 206 13.30 -12.70 5.97
CA VAL A 206 12.66 -11.71 6.86
C VAL A 206 11.16 -11.56 6.54
N LEU A 207 10.80 -11.47 5.26
CA LEU A 207 9.39 -11.36 4.87
C LEU A 207 8.62 -12.65 5.17
N GLU A 208 9.20 -13.82 4.92
CA GLU A 208 8.58 -15.12 5.22
C GLU A 208 8.34 -15.31 6.73
N ASN A 209 9.31 -14.91 7.56
CA ASN A 209 9.16 -14.93 9.01
C ASN A 209 8.01 -14.00 9.45
N TRP A 210 7.96 -12.76 8.95
CA TRP A 210 6.88 -11.84 9.27
C TRP A 210 5.50 -12.39 8.87
N ILE A 211 5.37 -13.01 7.70
CA ILE A 211 4.12 -13.63 7.24
C ILE A 211 3.66 -14.73 8.20
N ASN A 212 4.61 -15.54 8.70
CA ASN A 212 4.32 -16.63 9.63
C ASN A 212 4.00 -16.11 11.03
N ASP A 213 4.81 -15.18 11.54
CA ASP A 213 4.68 -14.65 12.91
C ASP A 213 3.40 -13.81 13.08
N SER A 214 2.99 -13.08 12.04
CA SER A 214 1.77 -12.28 12.04
C SER A 214 0.50 -13.07 11.71
N ASP A 215 0.61 -14.38 11.41
CA ASP A 215 -0.50 -15.21 10.89
C ASP A 215 -1.23 -14.50 9.72
N ASP A 216 -0.46 -14.02 8.73
CA ASP A 216 -0.97 -13.23 7.62
C ASP A 216 -2.07 -13.98 6.85
N GLN A 217 -3.33 -13.60 7.10
CA GLN A 217 -4.51 -14.22 6.48
C GLN A 217 -4.57 -14.01 4.97
N GLY A 218 -3.86 -13.03 4.42
CA GLY A 218 -3.75 -12.81 2.99
C GLY A 218 -3.05 -13.95 2.24
N GLN A 219 -2.35 -14.86 2.92
CA GLN A 219 -1.82 -16.07 2.30
C GLN A 219 -2.91 -17.06 1.85
N HIS A 220 -4.13 -16.91 2.32
CA HIS A 220 -5.27 -17.72 1.91
C HIS A 220 -6.09 -17.04 0.83
N SER A 221 -6.57 -17.81 -0.15
CA SER A 221 -7.48 -17.29 -1.17
C SER A 221 -8.82 -16.92 -0.53
N GLU A 222 -9.42 -15.84 -1.05
CA GLU A 222 -10.78 -15.47 -0.62
C GLU A 222 -11.77 -16.59 -0.91
N SER A 223 -12.72 -16.77 0.01
CA SER A 223 -13.79 -17.77 -0.14
C SER A 223 -14.76 -17.38 -1.28
N ASP A 224 -15.46 -18.38 -1.83
CA ASP A 224 -16.51 -18.14 -2.83
C ASP A 224 -17.61 -17.20 -2.33
N VAL A 225 -17.86 -17.18 -1.02
CA VAL A 225 -18.84 -16.27 -0.40
C VAL A 225 -18.38 -14.83 -0.50
N GLN A 226 -17.11 -14.54 -0.17
CA GLN A 226 -16.52 -13.21 -0.26
C GLN A 226 -16.42 -12.73 -1.71
N LEU A 227 -15.94 -13.60 -2.61
CA LEU A 227 -15.83 -13.28 -4.04
C LEU A 227 -17.21 -13.01 -4.65
N ARG A 228 -18.24 -13.80 -4.28
CA ARG A 228 -19.62 -13.59 -4.73
C ARG A 228 -20.18 -12.26 -4.22
N ALA A 229 -19.97 -11.92 -2.95
CA ALA A 229 -20.41 -10.64 -2.40
C ALA A 229 -19.79 -9.46 -3.15
N THR A 230 -18.50 -9.55 -3.45
CA THR A 230 -17.79 -8.55 -4.25
C THR A 230 -18.36 -8.47 -5.68
N TYR A 231 -18.58 -9.62 -6.33
CA TYR A 231 -19.18 -9.67 -7.66
C TYR A 231 -20.56 -9.01 -7.69
N GLU A 232 -21.45 -9.35 -6.76
CA GLU A 232 -22.80 -8.76 -6.69
C GLU A 232 -22.77 -7.24 -6.49
N LEU A 233 -21.80 -6.72 -5.74
CA LEU A 233 -21.64 -5.28 -5.50
C LEU A 233 -21.19 -4.52 -6.78
N TRP A 234 -20.39 -5.14 -7.63
CA TRP A 234 -19.71 -4.46 -8.73
C TRP A 234 -20.17 -4.87 -10.14
N LYS A 235 -20.93 -5.95 -10.29
CA LYS A 235 -21.29 -6.57 -11.59
C LYS A 235 -21.94 -5.63 -12.62
N ASP A 236 -22.58 -4.57 -12.17
CA ASP A 236 -23.27 -3.62 -13.03
C ASP A 236 -22.36 -2.49 -13.55
N ARG A 237 -21.13 -2.39 -13.04
CA ARG A 237 -20.13 -1.48 -13.56
C ARG A 237 -19.62 -1.94 -14.92
N ASP A 238 -19.47 -1.00 -15.87
CA ASP A 238 -19.06 -1.32 -17.25
C ASP A 238 -17.70 -2.01 -17.31
N ILE A 239 -16.74 -1.56 -16.51
CA ILE A 239 -15.42 -2.17 -16.42
C ILE A 239 -15.48 -3.62 -15.91
N PHE A 240 -16.43 -3.92 -15.03
CA PHE A 240 -16.61 -5.27 -14.49
C PHE A 240 -17.26 -6.24 -15.49
N LYS A 241 -17.90 -5.71 -16.52
CA LYS A 241 -18.46 -6.50 -17.62
C LYS A 241 -17.39 -6.96 -18.62
N SER A 242 -16.22 -6.35 -18.60
CA SER A 242 -15.11 -6.74 -19.47
C SER A 242 -14.54 -8.12 -19.09
N ALA A 243 -14.03 -8.84 -20.07
CA ALA A 243 -13.39 -10.15 -19.85
C ALA A 243 -12.05 -10.04 -19.09
N ASP A 244 -11.52 -8.82 -18.98
CA ASP A 244 -10.19 -8.55 -18.39
C ASP A 244 -10.23 -8.46 -16.85
N VAL A 245 -11.41 -8.53 -16.25
CA VAL A 245 -11.55 -8.60 -14.78
C VAL A 245 -11.08 -9.97 -14.31
N ASN A 246 -10.48 -10.00 -13.12
CA ASN A 246 -9.84 -11.16 -12.53
C ASN A 246 -10.60 -12.48 -12.78
N PRO A 247 -9.92 -13.55 -13.18
CA PRO A 247 -10.54 -14.82 -13.60
C PRO A 247 -11.36 -15.48 -12.50
N GLU A 248 -11.11 -15.17 -11.24
CA GLU A 248 -11.83 -15.68 -10.08
C GLU A 248 -13.35 -15.37 -10.12
N TYR A 249 -13.74 -14.32 -10.87
CA TYR A 249 -15.15 -13.94 -11.04
C TYR A 249 -15.86 -14.64 -12.21
N SER A 250 -15.14 -15.34 -13.07
CA SER A 250 -15.70 -15.97 -14.30
C SER A 250 -16.89 -16.88 -14.01
N LYS A 251 -16.79 -17.73 -12.98
CA LYS A 251 -17.87 -18.64 -12.55
C LYS A 251 -19.16 -17.92 -12.17
N PHE A 252 -19.09 -16.71 -11.62
CA PHE A 252 -20.27 -15.94 -11.23
C PHE A 252 -20.91 -15.25 -12.44
N ARG A 253 -20.11 -14.81 -13.40
CA ARG A 253 -20.57 -14.25 -14.68
C ARG A 253 -21.31 -15.29 -15.50
N GLU A 254 -20.78 -16.47 -15.63
CA GLU A 254 -21.40 -17.59 -16.35
C GLU A 254 -22.73 -18.02 -15.69
N ALA A 255 -22.77 -18.12 -14.37
CA ALA A 255 -23.97 -18.43 -13.63
C ALA A 255 -25.07 -17.37 -13.82
N SER A 256 -24.69 -16.08 -13.87
CA SER A 256 -25.62 -14.98 -14.09
C SER A 256 -26.15 -14.97 -15.54
N ALA A 257 -25.28 -15.22 -16.53
CA ALA A 257 -25.68 -15.34 -17.93
C ALA A 257 -26.67 -16.49 -18.17
N ASN A 258 -26.41 -17.66 -17.58
CA ASN A 258 -27.28 -18.82 -17.67
C ASN A 258 -28.64 -18.59 -17.00
N LYS A 259 -28.70 -17.84 -15.87
CA LYS A 259 -29.94 -17.49 -15.20
C LYS A 259 -30.79 -16.53 -16.02
N ASN A 260 -30.16 -15.53 -16.63
CA ASN A 260 -30.85 -14.59 -17.53
C ASN A 260 -31.40 -15.30 -18.77
N TYR A 261 -30.64 -16.20 -19.38
CA TYR A 261 -31.08 -17.01 -20.51
C TYR A 261 -32.31 -17.85 -20.17
N LYS A 262 -32.33 -18.52 -19.03
CA LYS A 262 -33.52 -19.31 -18.56
C LYS A 262 -34.74 -18.41 -18.30
N ASN A 263 -34.54 -17.20 -17.77
CA ASN A 263 -35.66 -16.27 -17.53
C ASN A 263 -36.21 -15.63 -18.83
N MET A 264 -35.42 -15.60 -19.90
CA MET A 264 -35.90 -15.13 -21.23
C MET A 264 -36.63 -16.21 -22.03
N MET A 265 -36.47 -17.50 -21.66
CA MET A 265 -37.10 -18.64 -22.31
C MET A 265 -38.40 -19.10 -21.61
N ASN A 266 -38.72 -18.55 -20.46
CA ASN A 266 -39.97 -18.71 -19.73
C ASN A 266 -40.87 -17.48 -19.86
#